data_ac4e21512348dadf31710535edc4aadf
#
_entry.id   ac4e21512348dadf31710535edc4aadf
#
_cell.length_a   1.000
_cell.length_b   1.000
_cell.length_c   1.000
_cell.angle_alpha   90.00
_cell.angle_beta   90.00
_cell.angle_gamma   90.00
#
_symmetry.space_group_name_H-M   'P 1'
#
loop_
_entity.id
_entity.type
_entity.pdbx_description
1 polymer ?
#
loop_
_entity_poly.entity_id
_entity_poly.type
_entity_poly.pdbx_seq_one_letter_code
_entity_poly.pdbx_strand_id
1 'polypeptide(L)'
;MAMTDTSYADLGEADHRTGQIKLHGPDGFEGMRAAGRVAAQCLDMLAQHVVPGVVTDHLDTLAREFILDHGAIPACLGYRGYTKTTCISANHVVCHGIPGERALREGDIVNIDVTAIVGGWHGDTSRMYGVGAVAPRAKRLVDVTYEALALAAVKPGARTGDIGHAIQTHVEANRCSVVRDFCGHGVGRVFHDTPNILHFGQPGTGELLRPGMFFTIEPMVNLGKAGVKVLSDGWTAVTRDKSLSAQCEHSVGVTDDGVEVFTASEHFRPAITSA
;
A
#
# COMPACT_ATOMS: atom_id res chain seq x y z
N MET A 1 10.61 22.97 -25.51
CA MET A 1 9.62 23.77 -24.79
C MET A 1 9.81 23.41 -23.34
N ALA A 2 10.40 24.27 -22.52
CA ALA A 2 10.75 23.95 -21.13
C ALA A 2 9.45 23.77 -20.34
N MET A 3 9.30 22.60 -19.69
CA MET A 3 8.25 22.40 -18.70
C MET A 3 8.52 23.37 -17.54
N THR A 4 7.57 24.22 -17.27
CA THR A 4 7.57 25.12 -16.12
C THR A 4 7.63 24.29 -14.85
N ASP A 5 8.60 24.62 -14.02
CA ASP A 5 8.84 24.10 -12.68
C ASP A 5 7.58 24.27 -11.81
N THR A 6 6.70 23.26 -11.85
CA THR A 6 5.58 23.18 -10.91
C THR A 6 6.21 22.71 -9.61
N SER A 7 6.40 23.62 -8.67
CA SER A 7 7.05 23.33 -7.40
C SER A 7 6.27 22.22 -6.67
N TYR A 8 6.94 21.15 -6.33
CA TYR A 8 6.39 20.04 -5.52
C TYR A 8 5.77 20.52 -4.19
N ALA A 9 6.10 21.73 -3.75
CA ALA A 9 5.55 22.37 -2.56
C ALA A 9 4.03 22.63 -2.63
N ASP A 10 3.47 22.85 -3.83
CA ASP A 10 2.03 23.14 -4.00
C ASP A 10 1.15 21.88 -3.89
N LEU A 11 1.74 20.67 -3.96
CA LEU A 11 0.99 19.41 -3.84
C LEU A 11 0.79 18.97 -2.38
N GLY A 12 1.57 19.53 -1.44
CA GLY A 12 1.55 19.15 -0.02
C GLY A 12 0.47 19.84 0.82
N GLU A 13 -0.17 20.89 0.33
CA GLU A 13 -1.15 21.68 1.12
C GLU A 13 -2.62 21.24 0.94
N ALA A 14 -2.93 20.30 0.05
CA ALA A 14 -4.30 19.91 -0.26
C ALA A 14 -4.81 18.70 0.53
N ASP A 15 -4.34 18.48 1.76
CA ASP A 15 -4.95 17.49 2.66
C ASP A 15 -6.25 18.05 3.27
N HIS A 16 -7.19 18.37 2.43
CA HIS A 16 -8.53 18.78 2.86
C HIS A 16 -9.42 17.56 3.00
N ARG A 17 -9.19 16.77 4.07
CA ARG A 17 -10.20 15.81 4.53
C ARG A 17 -11.49 16.57 4.80
N THR A 18 -12.46 16.42 3.94
CA THR A 18 -13.75 17.12 4.08
C THR A 18 -14.61 16.52 5.18
N GLY A 19 -14.20 15.38 5.75
CA GLY A 19 -15.00 14.58 6.68
C GLY A 19 -16.20 13.91 6.02
N GLN A 20 -16.42 14.13 4.71
CA GLN A 20 -17.50 13.52 3.95
C GLN A 20 -16.94 12.46 3.00
N ILE A 21 -17.53 11.28 3.02
CA ILE A 21 -17.19 10.21 2.08
C ILE A 21 -17.69 10.61 0.69
N LYS A 22 -16.75 10.71 -0.25
CA LYS A 22 -17.06 11.05 -1.65
C LYS A 22 -17.55 9.80 -2.40
N LEU A 23 -18.53 10.00 -3.27
CA LEU A 23 -19.01 9.00 -4.21
C LEU A 23 -18.64 9.46 -5.62
N HIS A 24 -17.85 8.64 -6.30
CA HIS A 24 -17.31 8.95 -7.62
C HIS A 24 -18.14 8.26 -8.71
N GLY A 25 -18.36 8.96 -9.81
CA GLY A 25 -18.99 8.43 -11.01
C GLY A 25 -17.97 7.80 -11.98
N PRO A 26 -18.40 7.49 -13.22
CA PRO A 26 -17.56 6.83 -14.23
C PRO A 26 -16.21 7.50 -14.48
N ASP A 27 -16.16 8.83 -14.52
CA ASP A 27 -14.93 9.62 -14.72
C ASP A 27 -13.91 9.37 -13.58
N GLY A 28 -14.41 9.19 -12.35
CA GLY A 28 -13.58 8.85 -11.20
C GLY A 28 -12.98 7.44 -11.33
N PHE A 29 -13.79 6.47 -11.75
CA PHE A 29 -13.30 5.11 -12.02
C PHE A 29 -12.22 5.12 -13.12
N GLU A 30 -12.42 5.87 -14.21
CA GLU A 30 -11.42 5.98 -15.27
C GLU A 30 -10.12 6.62 -14.75
N GLY A 31 -10.22 7.71 -13.99
CA GLY A 31 -9.07 8.36 -13.39
C GLY A 31 -8.28 7.45 -12.44
N MET A 32 -8.97 6.70 -11.58
CA MET A 32 -8.34 5.74 -10.67
C MET A 32 -7.71 4.56 -11.41
N ARG A 33 -8.34 4.06 -12.48
CA ARG A 33 -7.73 3.02 -13.34
C ARG A 33 -6.44 3.51 -13.99
N ALA A 34 -6.40 4.76 -14.44
CA ALA A 34 -5.21 5.34 -15.04
C ALA A 34 -4.07 5.46 -14.03
N ALA A 35 -4.33 6.02 -12.84
CA ALA A 35 -3.35 6.18 -11.78
C ALA A 35 -2.90 4.84 -11.19
N GLY A 36 -3.84 3.95 -10.90
CA GLY A 36 -3.58 2.62 -10.34
C GLY A 36 -2.75 1.75 -11.28
N ARG A 37 -2.97 1.87 -12.61
CA ARG A 37 -2.16 1.16 -13.61
C ARG A 37 -0.71 1.59 -13.58
N VAL A 38 -0.41 2.88 -13.50
CA VAL A 38 0.97 3.37 -13.43
C VAL A 38 1.66 2.88 -12.17
N ALA A 39 1.00 2.94 -11.01
CA ALA A 39 1.56 2.46 -9.75
C ALA A 39 1.83 0.94 -9.79
N ALA A 40 0.86 0.14 -10.29
CA ALA A 40 1.02 -1.31 -10.42
C ALA A 40 2.14 -1.69 -11.39
N GLN A 41 2.26 -1.03 -12.55
CA GLN A 41 3.33 -1.24 -13.52
C GLN A 41 4.71 -0.83 -12.98
N CYS A 42 4.78 0.20 -12.14
CA CYS A 42 6.00 0.57 -11.44
C CYS A 42 6.49 -0.58 -10.55
N LEU A 43 5.59 -1.19 -9.78
CA LEU A 43 5.92 -2.36 -8.96
C LEU A 43 6.30 -3.58 -9.82
N ASP A 44 5.66 -3.79 -10.97
CA ASP A 44 6.03 -4.86 -11.91
C ASP A 44 7.46 -4.66 -12.44
N MET A 45 7.80 -3.43 -12.82
CA MET A 45 9.14 -3.06 -13.27
C MET A 45 10.18 -3.29 -12.17
N LEU A 46 9.90 -2.89 -10.93
CA LEU A 46 10.83 -3.04 -9.81
C LEU A 46 11.11 -4.51 -9.45
N ALA A 47 10.22 -5.43 -9.75
CA ALA A 47 10.35 -6.85 -9.38
C ALA A 47 11.69 -7.47 -9.82
N GLN A 48 12.17 -7.14 -11.02
CA GLN A 48 13.45 -7.64 -11.55
C GLN A 48 14.70 -7.03 -10.90
N HIS A 49 14.52 -5.92 -10.18
CA HIS A 49 15.62 -5.20 -9.51
C HIS A 49 15.73 -5.53 -8.03
N VAL A 50 14.75 -6.25 -7.46
CA VAL A 50 14.78 -6.68 -6.06
C VAL A 50 15.63 -7.95 -5.94
N VAL A 51 16.94 -7.75 -5.90
CA VAL A 51 17.95 -8.82 -5.83
C VAL A 51 18.92 -8.60 -4.67
N PRO A 52 19.62 -9.65 -4.19
CA PRO A 52 20.63 -9.47 -3.15
C PRO A 52 21.69 -8.43 -3.53
N GLY A 53 21.99 -7.52 -2.62
CA GLY A 53 22.97 -6.45 -2.81
C GLY A 53 22.40 -5.15 -3.39
N VAL A 54 21.16 -5.13 -3.88
CA VAL A 54 20.56 -3.87 -4.32
C VAL A 54 20.35 -2.92 -3.14
N VAL A 55 20.68 -1.66 -3.33
CA VAL A 55 20.48 -0.60 -2.34
C VAL A 55 19.06 -0.05 -2.48
N THR A 56 18.36 0.15 -1.37
CA THR A 56 16.95 0.58 -1.41
C THR A 56 16.77 1.97 -2.05
N ASP A 57 17.75 2.86 -1.93
CA ASP A 57 17.74 4.17 -2.60
C ASP A 57 17.79 4.05 -4.13
N HIS A 58 18.45 3.02 -4.66
CA HIS A 58 18.45 2.75 -6.10
C HIS A 58 17.06 2.31 -6.60
N LEU A 59 16.35 1.49 -5.82
CA LEU A 59 14.96 1.11 -6.13
C LEU A 59 14.03 2.33 -6.14
N ASP A 60 14.21 3.24 -5.19
CA ASP A 60 13.46 4.51 -5.14
C ASP A 60 13.73 5.38 -6.38
N THR A 61 14.99 5.46 -6.81
CA THR A 61 15.39 6.19 -8.02
C THR A 61 14.72 5.60 -9.26
N LEU A 62 14.74 4.27 -9.42
CA LEU A 62 14.08 3.59 -10.54
C LEU A 62 12.57 3.84 -10.54
N ALA A 63 11.92 3.77 -9.37
CA ALA A 63 10.50 4.07 -9.23
C ALA A 63 10.18 5.51 -9.66
N ARG A 64 11.00 6.48 -9.22
CA ARG A 64 10.83 7.89 -9.56
C ARG A 64 10.95 8.12 -11.07
N GLU A 65 11.99 7.58 -11.69
CA GLU A 65 12.20 7.69 -13.14
C GLU A 65 11.02 7.08 -13.89
N PHE A 66 10.58 5.87 -13.52
CA PHE A 66 9.44 5.21 -14.12
C PHE A 66 8.16 6.05 -14.05
N ILE A 67 7.82 6.58 -12.87
CA ILE A 67 6.61 7.39 -12.67
C ILE A 67 6.66 8.64 -13.55
N LEU A 68 7.81 9.35 -13.58
CA LEU A 68 7.98 10.57 -14.39
C LEU A 68 7.92 10.27 -15.90
N ASP A 69 8.52 9.19 -16.37
CA ASP A 69 8.50 8.77 -17.76
C ASP A 69 7.08 8.42 -18.25
N HIS A 70 6.18 8.04 -17.33
CA HIS A 70 4.75 7.81 -17.61
C HIS A 70 3.90 9.07 -17.48
N GLY A 71 4.51 10.25 -17.34
CA GLY A 71 3.79 11.52 -17.19
C GLY A 71 3.01 11.65 -15.89
N ALA A 72 3.36 10.85 -14.88
CA ALA A 72 2.77 10.86 -13.57
C ALA A 72 3.67 11.59 -12.55
N ILE A 73 3.13 11.87 -11.36
CA ILE A 73 3.84 12.54 -10.27
C ILE A 73 3.97 11.59 -9.10
N PRO A 74 5.18 11.43 -8.48
CA PRO A 74 5.33 10.67 -7.24
C PRO A 74 4.60 11.34 -6.09
N ALA A 75 3.57 10.72 -5.53
CA ALA A 75 2.73 11.33 -4.50
C ALA A 75 3.42 11.46 -3.13
N CYS A 76 4.28 10.51 -2.78
CA CYS A 76 4.95 10.50 -1.48
C CYS A 76 6.02 11.59 -1.36
N LEU A 77 6.67 11.97 -2.48
CA LEU A 77 7.79 12.91 -2.45
C LEU A 77 7.32 14.31 -2.03
N GLY A 78 7.76 14.77 -0.88
CA GLY A 78 7.37 16.06 -0.28
C GLY A 78 6.09 15.98 0.57
N TYR A 79 5.32 14.89 0.51
CA TYR A 79 4.11 14.74 1.30
C TYR A 79 4.42 14.78 2.80
N ARG A 80 3.91 15.81 3.50
CA ARG A 80 4.15 16.06 4.93
C ARG A 80 5.63 15.98 5.34
N GLY A 81 6.54 16.35 4.42
CA GLY A 81 7.97 16.34 4.63
C GLY A 81 8.65 14.99 4.36
N TYR A 82 7.95 14.00 3.82
CA TYR A 82 8.57 12.75 3.37
C TYR A 82 9.52 13.01 2.19
N THR A 83 10.70 12.41 2.19
CA THR A 83 11.80 12.83 1.30
C THR A 83 12.05 11.91 0.12
N LYS A 84 11.29 10.82 -0.01
CA LYS A 84 11.48 9.78 -1.03
C LYS A 84 10.21 9.56 -1.87
N THR A 85 10.36 8.90 -3.00
CA THR A 85 9.27 8.57 -3.91
C THR A 85 8.41 7.42 -3.41
N THR A 86 9.05 6.44 -2.77
CA THR A 86 8.45 5.20 -2.31
C THR A 86 8.68 4.99 -0.84
N CYS A 87 7.86 4.13 -0.20
CA CYS A 87 8.25 3.54 1.08
C CYS A 87 8.82 2.14 0.82
N ILE A 88 9.98 1.82 1.41
CA ILE A 88 10.62 0.49 1.29
C ILE A 88 10.84 -0.09 2.69
N SER A 89 10.04 -1.10 3.03
CA SER A 89 9.96 -1.65 4.38
C SER A 89 10.44 -3.10 4.40
N ALA A 90 11.60 -3.35 5.00
CA ALA A 90 12.21 -4.68 5.00
C ALA A 90 12.10 -5.37 6.36
N ASN A 91 11.74 -6.66 6.34
CA ASN A 91 11.72 -7.59 7.48
C ASN A 91 10.79 -7.12 8.62
N HIS A 92 11.35 -6.53 9.67
CA HIS A 92 10.62 -6.06 10.85
C HIS A 92 10.13 -4.60 10.72
N VAL A 93 10.40 -3.94 9.61
CA VAL A 93 9.78 -2.66 9.27
C VAL A 93 8.37 -2.95 8.78
N VAL A 94 7.39 -2.33 9.44
CA VAL A 94 5.97 -2.55 9.21
C VAL A 94 5.50 -1.77 7.98
N CYS A 95 5.78 -0.45 7.98
CA CYS A 95 5.45 0.47 6.88
C CYS A 95 6.30 1.74 6.97
N HIS A 96 6.19 2.60 5.97
CA HIS A 96 6.85 3.90 5.86
C HIS A 96 8.38 3.86 6.01
N GLY A 97 9.00 2.74 5.68
CA GLY A 97 10.46 2.63 5.65
C GLY A 97 11.04 3.59 4.62
N ILE A 98 11.99 4.44 5.05
CA ILE A 98 12.63 5.43 4.16
C ILE A 98 13.73 4.73 3.35
N PRO A 99 13.69 4.75 2.01
CA PRO A 99 14.79 4.30 1.18
C PRO A 99 16.11 4.99 1.52
N GLY A 100 17.21 4.23 1.50
CA GLY A 100 18.53 4.73 1.88
C GLY A 100 19.64 3.77 1.44
N GLU A 101 20.81 3.88 2.06
CA GLU A 101 22.03 3.13 1.72
C GLU A 101 21.98 1.64 2.11
N ARG A 102 20.90 1.17 2.72
CA ARG A 102 20.74 -0.23 3.08
C ARG A 102 20.69 -1.11 1.84
N ALA A 103 21.65 -2.02 1.72
CA ALA A 103 21.59 -3.10 0.74
C ALA A 103 20.69 -4.23 1.24
N LEU A 104 19.80 -4.72 0.37
CA LEU A 104 18.99 -5.92 0.61
C LEU A 104 19.88 -7.17 0.60
N ARG A 105 19.52 -8.16 1.43
CA ARG A 105 20.29 -9.38 1.59
C ARG A 105 19.47 -10.59 1.20
N GLU A 106 20.14 -11.64 0.77
CA GLU A 106 19.53 -12.95 0.59
C GLU A 106 18.67 -13.32 1.81
N GLY A 107 17.43 -13.73 1.58
CA GLY A 107 16.48 -14.08 2.62
C GLY A 107 15.65 -12.94 3.21
N ASP A 108 15.94 -11.68 2.84
CA ASP A 108 15.06 -10.55 3.23
C ASP A 108 13.69 -10.68 2.55
N ILE A 109 12.64 -10.26 3.26
CA ILE A 109 11.36 -9.91 2.66
C ILE A 109 11.21 -8.40 2.70
N VAL A 110 10.71 -7.79 1.62
CA VAL A 110 10.61 -6.34 1.50
C VAL A 110 9.26 -5.95 0.88
N ASN A 111 8.58 -4.99 1.53
CA ASN A 111 7.46 -4.28 0.95
C ASN A 111 8.00 -3.06 0.19
N ILE A 112 7.48 -2.82 -1.01
CA ILE A 112 7.65 -1.57 -1.75
C ILE A 112 6.25 -1.01 -1.98
N ASP A 113 6.07 0.24 -1.57
CA ASP A 113 4.82 0.98 -1.60
C ASP A 113 4.99 2.21 -2.51
N VAL A 114 4.08 2.32 -3.48
CA VAL A 114 4.13 3.29 -4.56
C VAL A 114 2.78 3.98 -4.73
N THR A 115 2.79 5.30 -4.66
CA THR A 115 1.63 6.11 -5.04
C THR A 115 1.98 7.02 -6.22
N ALA A 116 1.23 6.90 -7.31
CA ALA A 116 1.39 7.71 -8.51
C ALA A 116 0.16 8.61 -8.73
N ILE A 117 0.40 9.89 -9.08
CA ILE A 117 -0.67 10.83 -9.42
C ILE A 117 -0.76 10.95 -10.94
N VAL A 118 -1.93 10.63 -11.49
CA VAL A 118 -2.24 10.80 -12.91
C VAL A 118 -3.50 11.63 -13.05
N GLY A 119 -3.44 12.76 -13.75
CA GLY A 119 -4.60 13.65 -13.92
C GLY A 119 -5.23 14.11 -12.60
N GLY A 120 -4.44 14.17 -11.52
CA GLY A 120 -4.87 14.53 -10.17
C GLY A 120 -5.53 13.38 -9.39
N TRP A 121 -5.47 12.13 -9.87
CA TRP A 121 -5.94 10.93 -9.17
C TRP A 121 -4.76 10.15 -8.60
N HIS A 122 -4.88 9.64 -7.38
CA HIS A 122 -3.83 8.89 -6.68
C HIS A 122 -4.07 7.40 -6.81
N GLY A 123 -3.17 6.71 -7.50
CA GLY A 123 -3.14 5.25 -7.54
C GLY A 123 -2.12 4.75 -6.52
N ASP A 124 -2.61 4.11 -5.48
CA ASP A 124 -1.86 3.71 -4.30
C ASP A 124 -1.84 2.20 -4.15
N THR A 125 -0.65 1.61 -4.04
CA THR A 125 -0.51 0.14 -3.94
C THR A 125 0.85 -0.26 -3.42
N SER A 126 0.89 -1.36 -2.66
CA SER A 126 2.14 -1.93 -2.20
C SER A 126 2.22 -3.44 -2.42
N ARG A 127 3.46 -3.94 -2.53
CA ARG A 127 3.73 -5.33 -2.85
C ARG A 127 4.91 -5.87 -2.05
N MET A 128 4.81 -7.16 -1.66
CA MET A 128 5.90 -7.87 -1.02
C MET A 128 6.78 -8.59 -2.05
N TYR A 129 8.09 -8.56 -1.83
CA TYR A 129 9.08 -9.30 -2.59
C TYR A 129 9.96 -10.14 -1.67
N GLY A 130 10.40 -11.30 -2.15
CA GLY A 130 11.48 -12.06 -1.55
C GLY A 130 12.81 -11.73 -2.21
N VAL A 131 13.84 -11.50 -1.44
CA VAL A 131 15.19 -11.26 -1.93
C VAL A 131 15.94 -12.58 -1.98
N GLY A 132 16.03 -13.18 -3.18
CA GLY A 132 16.51 -14.54 -3.34
C GLY A 132 15.60 -15.56 -2.66
N ALA A 133 16.18 -16.61 -2.05
CA ALA A 133 15.44 -17.64 -1.33
C ALA A 133 15.16 -17.22 0.11
N VAL A 134 13.90 -17.18 0.52
CA VAL A 134 13.48 -16.75 1.85
C VAL A 134 13.13 -17.94 2.75
N ALA A 135 13.21 -17.74 4.06
CA ALA A 135 12.82 -18.78 5.02
C ALA A 135 11.33 -19.15 4.86
N PRO A 136 10.93 -20.44 4.98
CA PRO A 136 9.54 -20.87 4.80
C PRO A 136 8.53 -20.10 5.64
N ARG A 137 8.92 -19.70 6.87
CA ARG A 137 8.08 -18.89 7.76
C ARG A 137 7.84 -17.47 7.21
N ALA A 138 8.84 -16.89 6.52
CA ALA A 138 8.73 -15.56 5.91
C ALA A 138 7.81 -15.62 4.68
N LYS A 139 7.99 -16.64 3.83
CA LYS A 139 7.09 -16.90 2.70
C LYS A 139 5.64 -17.07 3.17
N ARG A 140 5.43 -17.90 4.21
CA ARG A 140 4.08 -18.11 4.78
C ARG A 140 3.45 -16.80 5.27
N LEU A 141 4.24 -15.93 5.95
CA LEU A 141 3.74 -14.62 6.38
C LEU A 141 3.26 -13.78 5.19
N VAL A 142 4.04 -13.73 4.12
CA VAL A 142 3.68 -13.01 2.89
C VAL A 142 2.42 -13.60 2.27
N ASP A 143 2.32 -14.92 2.16
CA ASP A 143 1.13 -15.61 1.62
C ASP A 143 -0.13 -15.26 2.42
N VAL A 144 -0.07 -15.35 3.75
CA VAL A 144 -1.18 -14.97 4.65
C VAL A 144 -1.57 -13.50 4.46
N THR A 145 -0.60 -12.62 4.27
CA THR A 145 -0.88 -11.18 4.07
C THR A 145 -1.60 -10.92 2.76
N TYR A 146 -1.21 -11.57 1.65
CA TYR A 146 -1.94 -11.46 0.39
C TYR A 146 -3.36 -12.01 0.47
N GLU A 147 -3.54 -13.14 1.16
CA GLU A 147 -4.86 -13.75 1.36
C GLU A 147 -5.75 -12.90 2.28
N ALA A 148 -5.13 -12.07 3.14
CA ALA A 148 -5.84 -11.17 4.04
C ALA A 148 -6.43 -9.93 3.38
N LEU A 149 -6.18 -9.63 2.10
CA LEU A 149 -6.75 -8.46 1.40
C LEU A 149 -8.29 -8.42 1.44
N ALA A 150 -8.93 -9.55 1.70
CA ALA A 150 -10.38 -9.66 1.98
C ALA A 150 -11.29 -8.96 0.94
N LEU A 151 -10.87 -8.90 -0.31
CA LEU A 151 -11.58 -8.20 -1.40
C LEU A 151 -13.03 -8.69 -1.56
N ALA A 152 -13.31 -9.96 -1.25
CA ALA A 152 -14.66 -10.52 -1.30
C ALA A 152 -15.63 -9.90 -0.26
N ALA A 153 -15.12 -9.23 0.78
CA ALA A 153 -15.95 -8.50 1.74
C ALA A 153 -16.39 -7.12 1.21
N VAL A 154 -15.75 -6.62 0.15
CA VAL A 154 -16.07 -5.32 -0.44
C VAL A 154 -17.22 -5.46 -1.43
N LYS A 155 -18.38 -5.02 -1.01
CA LYS A 155 -19.59 -5.01 -1.85
C LYS A 155 -20.60 -3.98 -1.32
N PRO A 156 -21.52 -3.50 -2.16
CA PRO A 156 -22.59 -2.61 -1.71
C PRO A 156 -23.37 -3.23 -0.55
N GLY A 157 -23.68 -2.42 0.46
CA GLY A 157 -24.44 -2.84 1.63
C GLY A 157 -23.63 -3.52 2.75
N ALA A 158 -22.38 -3.94 2.47
CA ALA A 158 -21.45 -4.31 3.54
C ALA A 158 -20.96 -3.05 4.28
N ARG A 159 -20.20 -3.23 5.35
CA ARG A 159 -19.63 -2.13 6.14
C ARG A 159 -18.11 -2.24 6.26
N THR A 160 -17.45 -1.15 6.58
CA THR A 160 -15.99 -1.15 6.76
C THR A 160 -15.53 -2.12 7.86
N GLY A 161 -16.35 -2.33 8.90
CA GLY A 161 -16.09 -3.33 9.95
C GLY A 161 -16.15 -4.78 9.45
N ASP A 162 -16.90 -5.07 8.37
CA ASP A 162 -16.94 -6.40 7.77
C ASP A 162 -15.59 -6.72 7.09
N ILE A 163 -14.97 -5.72 6.44
CA ILE A 163 -13.63 -5.85 5.86
C ILE A 163 -12.61 -6.13 6.96
N GLY A 164 -12.59 -5.29 8.00
CA GLY A 164 -11.67 -5.44 9.13
C GLY A 164 -11.83 -6.78 9.84
N HIS A 165 -13.05 -7.25 10.02
CA HIS A 165 -13.34 -8.55 10.63
C HIS A 165 -12.83 -9.71 9.78
N ALA A 166 -13.04 -9.67 8.46
CA ALA A 166 -12.56 -10.70 7.54
C ALA A 166 -11.03 -10.80 7.56
N ILE A 167 -10.33 -9.65 7.49
CA ILE A 167 -8.87 -9.56 7.59
C ILE A 167 -8.39 -10.15 8.91
N GLN A 168 -8.92 -9.66 10.04
CA GLN A 168 -8.52 -10.09 11.37
C GLN A 168 -8.73 -11.60 11.56
N THR A 169 -9.88 -12.12 11.18
CA THR A 169 -10.21 -13.54 11.31
C THR A 169 -9.22 -14.41 10.55
N HIS A 170 -8.91 -14.05 9.31
CA HIS A 170 -7.94 -14.78 8.49
C HIS A 170 -6.52 -14.76 9.10
N VAL A 171 -6.05 -13.56 9.48
CA VAL A 171 -4.71 -13.37 10.04
C VAL A 171 -4.53 -14.11 11.37
N GLU A 172 -5.49 -13.99 12.30
CA GLU A 172 -5.42 -14.64 13.61
C GLU A 172 -5.57 -16.17 13.51
N ALA A 173 -6.39 -16.69 12.60
CA ALA A 173 -6.47 -18.13 12.30
C ALA A 173 -5.12 -18.68 11.82
N ASN A 174 -4.31 -17.86 11.18
CA ASN A 174 -2.96 -18.19 10.75
C ASN A 174 -1.87 -17.92 11.80
N ARG A 175 -2.24 -17.62 13.06
CA ARG A 175 -1.33 -17.36 14.18
C ARG A 175 -0.40 -16.16 13.92
N CYS A 176 -0.88 -15.18 13.17
CA CYS A 176 -0.26 -13.89 12.95
C CYS A 176 -1.05 -12.80 13.67
N SER A 177 -0.54 -11.59 13.74
CA SER A 177 -1.20 -10.45 14.39
C SER A 177 -1.44 -9.33 13.39
N VAL A 178 -2.62 -8.72 13.42
CA VAL A 178 -2.93 -7.51 12.65
C VAL A 178 -2.41 -6.29 13.41
N VAL A 179 -1.66 -5.42 12.72
CA VAL A 179 -1.27 -4.10 13.24
C VAL A 179 -2.50 -3.22 13.37
N ARG A 180 -2.60 -2.46 14.48
CA ARG A 180 -3.78 -1.65 14.79
C ARG A 180 -3.53 -0.14 14.78
N ASP A 181 -2.26 0.26 14.62
CA ASP A 181 -1.82 1.65 14.68
C ASP A 181 -1.97 2.37 13.34
N PHE A 182 -2.16 1.62 12.26
CA PHE A 182 -2.35 2.09 10.89
C PHE A 182 -3.59 1.46 10.28
N CYS A 183 -4.11 2.10 9.23
CA CYS A 183 -5.33 1.65 8.54
C CYS A 183 -5.30 2.10 7.08
N GLY A 184 -6.11 1.47 6.25
CA GLY A 184 -6.44 1.96 4.93
C GLY A 184 -7.28 3.23 5.00
N HIS A 185 -7.43 3.90 3.89
CA HIS A 185 -8.02 5.23 3.82
C HIS A 185 -8.79 5.45 2.51
N GLY A 186 -9.71 6.40 2.50
CA GLY A 186 -10.28 6.89 1.26
C GLY A 186 -9.17 7.45 0.36
N VAL A 187 -9.25 7.17 -0.93
CA VAL A 187 -8.26 7.59 -1.93
C VAL A 187 -8.97 8.12 -3.18
N GLY A 188 -8.32 9.04 -3.89
CA GLY A 188 -8.90 9.63 -5.09
C GLY A 188 -8.14 10.87 -5.53
N ARG A 189 -8.81 12.01 -5.55
CA ARG A 189 -8.13 13.30 -5.79
C ARG A 189 -7.40 13.81 -4.54
N VAL A 190 -7.68 13.24 -3.40
CA VAL A 190 -6.96 13.45 -2.14
C VAL A 190 -6.24 12.14 -1.83
N PHE A 191 -4.97 12.22 -1.41
CA PHE A 191 -4.15 11.05 -1.14
C PHE A 191 -4.74 10.24 0.03
N HIS A 192 -4.94 10.87 1.18
CA HIS A 192 -5.54 10.25 2.37
C HIS A 192 -6.83 10.95 2.73
N ASP A 193 -7.97 10.33 2.46
CA ASP A 193 -9.30 10.88 2.74
C ASP A 193 -10.12 9.91 3.61
N THR A 194 -11.35 10.26 3.91
CA THR A 194 -12.34 9.38 4.53
C THR A 194 -12.92 8.39 3.50
N PRO A 195 -13.30 7.16 3.95
CA PRO A 195 -13.28 6.64 5.31
C PRO A 195 -11.94 6.02 5.71
N ASN A 196 -11.72 5.83 7.01
CA ASN A 196 -10.68 4.92 7.49
C ASN A 196 -11.14 3.47 7.31
N ILE A 197 -10.25 2.62 6.80
CA ILE A 197 -10.48 1.18 6.62
C ILE A 197 -9.60 0.43 7.63
N LEU A 198 -10.16 0.15 8.78
CA LEU A 198 -9.46 -0.64 9.81
C LEU A 198 -9.30 -2.08 9.33
N HIS A 199 -8.14 -2.67 9.60
CA HIS A 199 -7.83 -4.07 9.27
C HIS A 199 -8.25 -5.06 10.38
N PHE A 200 -9.05 -4.58 11.33
CA PHE A 200 -9.67 -5.33 12.40
C PHE A 200 -11.06 -4.74 12.68
N GLY A 201 -11.96 -5.49 13.29
CA GLY A 201 -13.29 -4.96 13.56
C GLY A 201 -14.34 -6.00 13.91
N GLN A 202 -15.58 -5.55 13.93
CA GLN A 202 -16.75 -6.38 14.19
C GLN A 202 -17.70 -6.32 12.97
N PRO A 203 -18.34 -7.44 12.62
CA PRO A 203 -19.32 -7.47 11.53
C PRO A 203 -20.45 -6.47 11.76
N GLY A 204 -20.91 -5.85 10.69
CA GLY A 204 -22.03 -4.93 10.70
C GLY A 204 -21.75 -3.55 11.33
N THR A 205 -20.46 -3.22 11.60
CA THR A 205 -20.07 -1.91 12.16
C THR A 205 -19.36 -1.02 11.14
N GLY A 206 -19.23 0.25 11.48
CA GLY A 206 -18.55 1.24 10.64
C GLY A 206 -19.39 1.78 9.49
N GLU A 207 -18.74 2.38 8.50
CA GLU A 207 -19.38 3.04 7.37
C GLU A 207 -20.03 2.04 6.41
N LEU A 208 -21.21 2.38 5.90
CA LEU A 208 -21.93 1.58 4.90
C LEU A 208 -21.23 1.77 3.54
N LEU A 209 -20.81 0.67 2.92
CA LEU A 209 -20.21 0.68 1.60
C LEU A 209 -21.27 0.97 0.53
N ARG A 210 -21.03 1.98 -0.29
CA ARG A 210 -21.90 2.44 -1.37
C ARG A 210 -21.12 2.48 -2.68
N PRO A 211 -21.78 2.20 -3.81
CA PRO A 211 -21.15 2.39 -5.13
C PRO A 211 -20.53 3.77 -5.26
N GLY A 212 -19.33 3.82 -5.85
CA GLY A 212 -18.56 5.05 -6.02
C GLY A 212 -17.63 5.39 -4.87
N MET A 213 -17.63 4.65 -3.76
CA MET A 213 -16.61 4.81 -2.71
C MET A 213 -15.28 4.23 -3.17
N PHE A 214 -14.19 5.00 -3.00
CA PHE A 214 -12.83 4.57 -3.27
C PHE A 214 -12.00 4.60 -2.00
N PHE A 215 -11.20 3.56 -1.78
CA PHE A 215 -10.33 3.45 -0.60
C PHE A 215 -9.23 2.41 -0.81
N THR A 216 -8.24 2.41 0.09
CA THR A 216 -7.18 1.40 0.14
C THR A 216 -7.55 0.27 1.11
N ILE A 217 -7.07 -0.93 0.82
CA ILE A 217 -7.01 -2.07 1.74
C ILE A 217 -5.56 -2.50 1.80
N GLU A 218 -4.93 -2.36 2.97
CA GLU A 218 -3.48 -2.43 3.15
C GLU A 218 -3.07 -3.14 4.45
N PRO A 219 -3.54 -4.36 4.72
CA PRO A 219 -3.28 -5.02 5.98
C PRO A 219 -1.79 -5.21 6.24
N MET A 220 -1.33 -4.71 7.39
CA MET A 220 -0.02 -4.97 7.95
C MET A 220 -0.12 -6.13 8.93
N VAL A 221 0.63 -7.19 8.65
CA VAL A 221 0.57 -8.47 9.36
C VAL A 221 1.92 -8.79 9.98
N ASN A 222 1.95 -9.00 11.30
CA ASN A 222 3.16 -9.36 12.03
C ASN A 222 3.18 -10.86 12.34
N LEU A 223 4.33 -11.48 12.18
CA LEU A 223 4.55 -12.88 12.60
C LEU A 223 4.55 -13.04 14.14
N GLY A 224 4.82 -11.95 14.87
CA GLY A 224 4.80 -11.87 16.32
C GLY A 224 3.60 -11.08 16.84
N LYS A 225 3.85 -10.15 17.79
CA LYS A 225 2.82 -9.32 18.42
C LYS A 225 2.43 -8.13 17.54
N ALA A 226 1.21 -7.64 17.71
CA ALA A 226 0.67 -6.52 16.94
C ALA A 226 1.37 -5.17 17.21
N GLY A 227 2.00 -4.99 18.36
CA GLY A 227 2.53 -3.71 18.79
C GLY A 227 3.69 -3.20 17.94
N VAL A 228 3.63 -1.93 17.56
CA VAL A 228 4.64 -1.23 16.74
C VAL A 228 5.20 -0.02 17.47
N LYS A 229 6.27 0.55 16.95
CA LYS A 229 6.82 1.85 17.34
C LYS A 229 7.32 2.58 16.10
N VAL A 230 7.16 3.90 16.09
CA VAL A 230 7.78 4.78 15.08
C VAL A 230 9.17 5.14 15.54
N LEU A 231 10.14 5.16 14.63
CA LEU A 231 11.54 5.52 14.90
C LEU A 231 11.69 7.06 14.98
N SER A 232 12.89 7.51 15.34
CA SER A 232 13.21 8.93 15.50
C SER A 232 13.19 9.75 14.21
N ASP A 233 13.15 9.08 13.04
CA ASP A 233 12.96 9.72 11.75
C ASP A 233 11.52 10.24 11.53
N GLY A 234 10.60 9.90 12.43
CA GLY A 234 9.20 10.30 12.40
C GLY A 234 8.31 9.51 11.45
N TRP A 235 8.87 8.57 10.66
CA TRP A 235 8.17 7.80 9.62
C TRP A 235 8.24 6.29 9.82
N THR A 236 9.45 5.74 9.90
CA THR A 236 9.67 4.30 9.90
C THR A 236 9.01 3.61 11.08
N ALA A 237 7.97 2.82 10.83
CA ALA A 237 7.31 1.99 11.84
C ALA A 237 7.94 0.59 11.87
N VAL A 238 8.26 0.10 13.07
CA VAL A 238 8.85 -1.23 13.25
C VAL A 238 8.11 -2.04 14.31
N THR A 239 8.12 -3.37 14.19
CA THR A 239 7.59 -4.24 15.24
C THR A 239 8.38 -4.09 16.53
N ARG A 240 7.69 -4.03 17.68
CA ARG A 240 8.36 -3.88 19.00
C ARG A 240 9.19 -5.10 19.38
N ASP A 241 8.77 -6.27 18.95
CA ASP A 241 9.42 -7.56 19.25
C ASP A 241 10.42 -7.99 18.17
N LYS A 242 10.64 -7.15 17.14
CA LYS A 242 11.52 -7.42 16.00
C LYS A 242 11.09 -8.62 15.15
N SER A 243 9.85 -9.07 15.28
CA SER A 243 9.28 -10.10 14.40
C SER A 243 9.14 -9.55 12.97
N LEU A 244 9.11 -10.46 11.98
CA LEU A 244 8.84 -10.11 10.60
C LEU A 244 7.45 -9.50 10.47
N SER A 245 7.33 -8.52 9.58
CA SER A 245 6.07 -7.90 9.15
C SER A 245 5.96 -7.99 7.64
N ALA A 246 4.73 -8.07 7.14
CA ALA A 246 4.41 -7.99 5.72
C ALA A 246 3.19 -7.09 5.52
N GLN A 247 3.17 -6.39 4.40
CA GLN A 247 2.05 -5.56 3.95
C GLN A 247 1.83 -5.81 2.47
N CYS A 248 0.59 -5.80 2.04
CA CYS A 248 0.25 -5.67 0.62
C CYS A 248 -1.00 -4.81 0.53
N GLU A 249 -1.16 -4.12 -0.60
CA GLU A 249 -2.18 -3.09 -0.72
C GLU A 249 -2.77 -3.02 -2.11
N HIS A 250 -4.06 -2.73 -2.14
CA HIS A 250 -4.78 -2.30 -3.32
C HIS A 250 -5.61 -1.05 -3.06
N SER A 251 -5.65 -0.15 -4.05
CA SER A 251 -6.73 0.83 -4.22
C SER A 251 -7.91 0.16 -4.90
N VAL A 252 -9.09 0.30 -4.32
CA VAL A 252 -10.32 -0.33 -4.79
C VAL A 252 -11.47 0.65 -4.90
N GLY A 253 -12.43 0.34 -5.77
CA GLY A 253 -13.70 1.05 -5.90
C GLY A 253 -14.89 0.12 -5.71
N VAL A 254 -15.88 0.54 -4.92
CA VAL A 254 -17.14 -0.17 -4.77
C VAL A 254 -17.96 0.05 -6.04
N THR A 255 -18.33 -1.03 -6.74
CA THR A 255 -19.22 -1.01 -7.90
C THR A 255 -20.66 -1.27 -7.50
N ASP A 256 -21.60 -1.28 -8.45
CA ASP A 256 -23.00 -1.57 -8.17
C ASP A 256 -23.23 -3.01 -7.67
N ASP A 257 -22.32 -3.92 -7.99
CA ASP A 257 -22.47 -5.36 -7.73
C ASP A 257 -21.27 -6.00 -6.97
N GLY A 258 -20.21 -5.22 -6.66
CA GLY A 258 -19.04 -5.75 -6.00
C GLY A 258 -17.90 -4.74 -5.82
N VAL A 259 -16.71 -5.11 -6.26
CA VAL A 259 -15.49 -4.33 -6.13
C VAL A 259 -14.68 -4.35 -7.43
N GLU A 260 -14.12 -3.20 -7.77
CA GLU A 260 -13.10 -3.07 -8.80
C GLU A 260 -11.74 -2.77 -8.13
N VAL A 261 -10.70 -3.49 -8.55
CA VAL A 261 -9.32 -3.26 -8.09
C VAL A 261 -8.60 -2.40 -9.12
N PHE A 262 -8.31 -1.14 -8.79
CA PHE A 262 -7.67 -0.19 -9.69
C PHE A 262 -6.18 -0.47 -9.92
N THR A 263 -5.54 -1.12 -8.97
CA THR A 263 -4.11 -1.44 -8.96
C THR A 263 -3.83 -2.92 -9.26
N ALA A 264 -4.77 -3.59 -9.96
CA ALA A 264 -4.59 -4.97 -10.38
C ALA A 264 -3.42 -5.12 -11.37
N SER A 265 -2.67 -6.20 -11.22
CA SER A 265 -1.61 -6.62 -12.13
C SER A 265 -1.54 -8.15 -12.14
N GLU A 266 -1.20 -8.75 -13.29
CA GLU A 266 -0.94 -10.20 -13.39
C GLU A 266 0.22 -10.64 -12.51
N HIS A 267 1.12 -9.72 -12.15
CA HIS A 267 2.30 -9.95 -11.31
C HIS A 267 2.13 -9.45 -9.87
N PHE A 268 0.90 -9.08 -9.45
CA PHE A 268 0.65 -8.53 -8.12
C PHE A 268 1.16 -9.42 -6.98
N ARG A 269 1.08 -10.74 -7.14
CA ARG A 269 1.64 -11.70 -6.19
C ARG A 269 2.90 -12.36 -6.77
N PRO A 270 4.10 -11.76 -6.61
CA PRO A 270 5.32 -12.35 -7.14
C PRO A 270 5.58 -13.72 -6.55
N ALA A 271 6.14 -14.62 -7.35
CA ALA A 271 6.59 -15.91 -6.86
C ALA A 271 7.76 -15.69 -5.89
N ILE A 272 7.58 -16.09 -4.64
CA ILE A 272 8.64 -16.06 -3.62
C ILE A 272 9.22 -17.45 -3.49
N THR A 273 10.51 -17.58 -3.77
CA THR A 273 11.23 -18.85 -3.64
C THR A 273 11.51 -19.12 -2.16
N SER A 274 11.14 -20.30 -1.69
CA SER A 274 11.48 -20.78 -0.36
C SER A 274 12.85 -21.47 -0.37
N ALA A 275 13.67 -21.20 0.64
CA ALA A 275 14.95 -21.86 0.87
C ALA A 275 14.76 -23.30 1.33
#